data_015a215f1833f78c62d5c1a66a036b3e
#
_entry.id   015a215f1833f78c62d5c1a66a036b3e
#
_cell.length_a   1.000
_cell.length_b   1.000
_cell.length_c   1.000
_cell.angle_alpha   90.00
_cell.angle_beta   90.00
_cell.angle_gamma   90.00
#
_symmetry.space_group_name_H-M   'P 1'
#
loop_
_entity.id
_entity.type
_entity.pdbx_description
1 polymer ?
#
loop_
_entity_poly.entity_id
_entity_poly.type
_entity_poly.pdbx_seq_one_letter_code
_entity_poly.pdbx_strand_id
1 'polypeptide(L)'
;MGLLGTKPAGGLVVHPEPRRGVTAERVLPPSAVPNTPGAAEAYAAARSVPHVLDGVHCYCECAKHFGHRSLLTCFESDHGSRCDICMGEATLATQLAAHGSSLDAIRRAIDQRFGS
;
A
#
# COMPACT_ATOMS: atom_id res chain seq x y z
N MET A 1 -31.18 2.30 0.04
CA MET A 1 -30.66 2.30 0.20
C MET A 1 -29.96 2.37 0.65
N GLY A 2 -29.93 2.55 1.04
CA GLY A 2 -29.10 2.60 1.45
C GLY A 2 -28.53 2.67 1.75
N LEU A 3 -28.40 2.55 1.67
CA LEU A 3 -27.69 2.62 1.83
C LEU A 3 -27.16 3.01 2.27
N LEU A 4 -27.33 3.22 2.50
CA LEU A 4 -26.91 3.57 2.94
C LEU A 4 -26.14 3.57 3.67
N GLY A 5 -26.35 3.95 4.21
CA GLY A 5 -25.44 3.99 5.30
C GLY A 5 -24.26 3.12 5.16
N THR A 6 -24.10 2.68 4.05
CA THR A 6 -23.03 1.76 3.73
C THR A 6 -21.73 2.46 3.45
N LYS A 7 -21.52 3.61 4.06
CA LYS A 7 -20.26 4.29 3.92
C LYS A 7 -19.12 3.37 4.36
N PRO A 8 -18.12 3.19 3.54
CA PRO A 8 -16.99 2.37 3.94
C PRO A 8 -16.19 3.01 5.07
N ALA A 9 -15.48 2.19 5.79
CA ALA A 9 -14.56 2.66 6.80
C ALA A 9 -13.60 3.65 6.16
N GLY A 10 -13.30 4.72 6.87
CA GLY A 10 -12.50 5.78 6.34
C GLY A 10 -13.18 6.60 5.26
N GLY A 11 -14.27 6.13 4.77
CA GLY A 11 -15.31 6.71 3.97
C GLY A 11 -14.96 7.55 2.78
N LEU A 12 -14.01 8.41 2.88
CA LEU A 12 -13.78 9.41 1.87
C LEU A 12 -12.42 9.27 1.20
N VAL A 13 -11.74 8.18 1.44
CA VAL A 13 -10.45 7.94 0.83
C VAL A 13 -10.63 7.62 -0.65
N VAL A 14 -9.84 8.30 -1.47
CA VAL A 14 -9.78 8.02 -2.90
C VAL A 14 -8.43 7.37 -3.17
N HIS A 15 -8.47 6.15 -3.68
CA HIS A 15 -7.25 5.45 -4.04
C HIS A 15 -6.71 6.01 -5.36
N PRO A 16 -5.38 6.15 -5.48
CA PRO A 16 -4.81 6.69 -6.71
C PRO A 16 -4.89 5.68 -7.85
N GLU A 17 -4.88 6.19 -9.08
CA GLU A 17 -4.75 5.33 -10.24
C GLU A 17 -3.29 4.94 -10.41
N PRO A 18 -2.98 3.66 -10.65
CA PRO A 18 -1.59 3.27 -10.85
C PRO A 18 -1.01 3.94 -12.10
N ARG A 19 0.22 4.40 -11.97
CA ARG A 19 0.92 4.99 -13.10
C ARG A 19 1.34 3.88 -14.07
N ARG A 20 1.51 4.22 -15.34
CA ARG A 20 2.03 3.30 -16.32
C ARG A 20 3.52 3.08 -16.10
N GLY A 21 3.98 1.88 -16.41
CA GLY A 21 5.40 1.59 -16.43
C GLY A 21 6.07 1.50 -15.08
N VAL A 22 5.29 1.36 -14.02
CA VAL A 22 5.85 1.18 -12.67
C VAL A 22 6.47 -0.20 -12.57
N THR A 23 7.73 -0.24 -12.16
CA THR A 23 8.49 -1.50 -12.05
C THR A 23 9.11 -1.63 -10.68
N ALA A 24 9.69 -2.81 -10.43
CA ALA A 24 10.34 -3.08 -9.14
C ALA A 24 11.48 -2.12 -8.84
N GLU A 25 12.09 -1.53 -9.86
CA GLU A 25 13.18 -0.57 -9.64
C GLU A 25 12.75 0.67 -8.87
N ARG A 26 11.45 0.96 -8.83
CA ARG A 26 10.94 2.05 -8.02
C ARG A 26 11.10 1.79 -6.53
N VAL A 27 11.19 0.52 -6.13
CA VAL A 27 11.23 0.13 -4.73
C VAL A 27 12.67 -0.12 -4.33
N LEU A 28 13.08 0.40 -3.17
CA LEU A 28 14.41 0.09 -2.66
C LEU A 28 14.56 -1.41 -2.47
N PRO A 29 15.73 -1.96 -2.77
CA PRO A 29 15.94 -3.38 -2.48
C PRO A 29 15.95 -3.62 -0.96
N PRO A 30 15.54 -4.80 -0.51
CA PRO A 30 15.51 -5.08 0.93
C PRO A 30 16.85 -4.86 1.61
N SER A 31 17.96 -5.06 0.89
CA SER A 31 19.29 -4.88 1.46
C SER A 31 19.63 -3.42 1.73
N ALA A 32 18.88 -2.49 1.15
CA ALA A 32 19.16 -1.06 1.29
C ALA A 32 18.36 -0.40 2.40
N VAL A 33 17.50 -1.15 3.10
CA VAL A 33 16.68 -0.57 4.16
C VAL A 33 17.20 -1.00 5.53
N PRO A 34 16.83 -0.23 6.59
CA PRO A 34 17.25 -0.61 7.95
C PRO A 34 16.76 -2.00 8.33
N ASN A 35 17.50 -2.63 9.23
CA ASN A 35 17.18 -3.97 9.71
C ASN A 35 16.05 -3.92 10.74
N THR A 36 14.93 -3.35 10.34
CA THR A 36 13.74 -3.25 11.18
C THR A 36 12.92 -4.53 10.99
N PRO A 37 12.33 -5.08 12.06
CA PRO A 37 11.52 -6.29 11.92
C PRO A 37 10.44 -6.10 10.88
N GLY A 38 10.38 -7.04 9.94
CA GLY A 38 9.40 -7.03 8.86
C GLY A 38 9.75 -6.18 7.66
N ALA A 39 10.80 -5.33 7.75
CA ALA A 39 11.10 -4.41 6.64
C ALA A 39 11.56 -5.15 5.39
N ALA A 40 12.48 -6.10 5.53
CA ALA A 40 12.98 -6.82 4.36
C ALA A 40 11.84 -7.52 3.63
N GLU A 41 10.96 -8.17 4.38
CA GLU A 41 9.83 -8.87 3.80
C GLU A 41 8.85 -7.92 3.11
N ALA A 42 8.58 -6.76 3.74
CA ALA A 42 7.66 -5.79 3.17
C ALA A 42 8.21 -5.18 1.89
N TYR A 43 9.51 -4.88 1.85
CA TYR A 43 10.11 -4.32 0.65
C TYR A 43 10.19 -5.36 -0.47
N ALA A 44 10.47 -6.62 -0.13
CA ALA A 44 10.41 -7.69 -1.13
C ALA A 44 9.00 -7.83 -1.68
N ALA A 45 7.99 -7.77 -0.80
CA ALA A 45 6.60 -7.81 -1.23
C ALA A 45 6.27 -6.65 -2.17
N ALA A 46 6.70 -5.45 -1.81
CA ALA A 46 6.45 -4.27 -2.64
C ALA A 46 7.08 -4.40 -4.03
N ARG A 47 8.28 -4.98 -4.11
CA ARG A 47 8.95 -5.17 -5.39
C ARG A 47 8.25 -6.21 -6.26
N SER A 48 7.47 -7.10 -5.67
CA SER A 48 6.78 -8.14 -6.45
C SER A 48 5.53 -7.63 -7.15
N VAL A 49 4.87 -6.60 -6.58
CA VAL A 49 3.64 -6.07 -7.16
C VAL A 49 3.60 -4.54 -7.08
N PRO A 50 4.63 -3.86 -7.63
CA PRO A 50 4.69 -2.40 -7.50
C PRO A 50 3.49 -1.69 -8.11
N HIS A 51 2.96 -2.22 -9.20
CA HIS A 51 1.80 -1.65 -9.86
C HIS A 51 0.58 -1.64 -8.93
N VAL A 52 0.39 -2.72 -8.18
CA VAL A 52 -0.73 -2.80 -7.23
C VAL A 52 -0.57 -1.76 -6.14
N LEU A 53 0.63 -1.67 -5.56
CA LEU A 53 0.87 -0.70 -4.49
C LEU A 53 0.67 0.74 -4.98
N ASP A 54 0.97 1.01 -6.25
CA ASP A 54 0.80 2.35 -6.80
C ASP A 54 -0.68 2.72 -6.96
N GLY A 55 -1.57 1.75 -6.83
CA GLY A 55 -3.01 1.96 -6.89
C GLY A 55 -3.71 1.97 -5.52
N VAL A 56 -2.96 2.06 -4.43
CA VAL A 56 -3.51 1.95 -3.08
C VAL A 56 -3.08 3.16 -2.25
N HIS A 57 -4.03 3.72 -1.51
CA HIS A 57 -3.76 4.77 -0.53
C HIS A 57 -3.10 4.19 0.72
N CYS A 58 -2.10 4.87 1.28
CA CYS A 58 -1.47 4.43 2.52
C CYS A 58 -2.11 5.15 3.72
N TYR A 59 -2.69 4.39 4.62
CA TYR A 59 -3.43 4.91 5.75
C TYR A 59 -2.55 5.46 6.88
N CYS A 60 -1.24 5.47 6.72
CA CYS A 60 -0.37 6.13 7.69
C CYS A 60 -0.39 7.66 7.50
N GLU A 61 -1.19 8.15 6.57
CA GLU A 61 -1.33 9.57 6.25
C GLU A 61 -0.07 10.17 5.63
N CYS A 62 0.71 9.35 4.95
CA CYS A 62 1.93 9.82 4.29
C CYS A 62 1.63 10.87 3.23
N ALA A 63 0.47 10.75 2.54
CA ALA A 63 0.08 11.74 1.55
C ALA A 63 -0.10 13.11 2.18
N LYS A 64 -0.63 13.14 3.40
CA LYS A 64 -0.92 14.38 4.11
C LYS A 64 0.34 15.03 4.63
N HIS A 65 1.29 14.24 5.14
CA HIS A 65 2.47 14.78 5.82
C HIS A 65 3.70 14.84 4.94
N PHE A 66 3.79 13.97 3.94
CA PHE A 66 5.01 13.83 3.13
C PHE A 66 4.74 13.93 1.63
N GLY A 67 3.49 14.14 1.23
CA GLY A 67 3.17 14.26 -0.19
C GLY A 67 3.25 12.95 -0.96
N HIS A 68 3.15 11.82 -0.29
CA HIS A 68 3.19 10.53 -0.97
C HIS A 68 1.90 10.31 -1.76
N ARG A 69 2.05 9.95 -3.03
CA ARG A 69 0.88 9.78 -3.88
C ARG A 69 0.19 8.43 -3.68
N SER A 70 0.93 7.42 -3.20
CA SER A 70 0.41 6.07 -3.09
C SER A 70 1.22 5.29 -2.06
N LEU A 71 0.75 4.09 -1.74
CA LEU A 71 1.48 3.17 -0.89
C LEU A 71 2.86 2.86 -1.46
N LEU A 72 2.97 2.76 -2.78
CA LEU A 72 4.26 2.51 -3.41
C LEU A 72 5.30 3.56 -3.03
N THR A 73 4.89 4.82 -2.95
CA THR A 73 5.81 5.91 -2.64
C THR A 73 6.50 5.68 -1.30
N CYS A 74 5.82 5.05 -0.34
CA CYS A 74 6.42 4.74 0.95
C CYS A 74 7.62 3.80 0.82
N PHE A 75 7.67 3.02 -0.23
CA PHE A 75 8.73 2.04 -0.46
C PHE A 75 9.77 2.51 -1.48
N GLU A 76 9.59 3.71 -2.02
CA GLU A 76 10.62 4.33 -2.88
C GLU A 76 11.77 4.89 -2.06
N SER A 77 11.58 4.98 -0.74
CA SER A 77 12.60 5.40 0.21
C SER A 77 12.54 4.47 1.41
N ASP A 78 13.26 4.77 2.47
CA ASP A 78 13.22 3.95 3.68
C ASP A 78 12.04 4.27 4.58
N HIS A 79 11.16 5.18 4.17
CA HIS A 79 10.00 5.57 4.97
C HIS A 79 9.15 4.36 5.37
N GLY A 80 8.90 3.44 4.44
CA GLY A 80 8.09 2.26 4.71
C GLY A 80 8.66 1.39 5.82
N SER A 81 9.97 1.39 6.00
CA SER A 81 10.59 0.56 7.04
C SER A 81 10.34 1.09 8.44
N ARG A 82 9.81 2.30 8.55
CA ARG A 82 9.53 2.94 9.83
C ARG A 82 8.04 3.00 10.15
N CYS A 83 7.22 2.34 9.34
CA CYS A 83 5.77 2.45 9.49
C CYS A 83 5.12 1.07 9.39
N ASP A 84 4.63 0.60 10.52
CA ASP A 84 3.93 -0.70 10.55
C ASP A 84 2.71 -0.72 9.66
N ILE A 85 2.03 0.42 9.50
CA ILE A 85 0.85 0.49 8.65
C ILE A 85 1.26 0.29 7.19
N CYS A 86 2.30 0.98 6.72
CA CYS A 86 2.77 0.81 5.36
C CYS A 86 3.17 -0.65 5.09
N MET A 87 3.92 -1.24 6.03
CA MET A 87 4.38 -2.62 5.86
C MET A 87 3.21 -3.59 5.88
N GLY A 88 2.24 -3.37 6.78
CA GLY A 88 1.06 -4.21 6.85
C GLY A 88 0.22 -4.14 5.58
N GLU A 89 0.04 -2.94 5.04
CA GLU A 89 -0.70 -2.78 3.80
C GLU A 89 0.00 -3.47 2.62
N ALA A 90 1.32 -3.32 2.53
CA ALA A 90 2.07 -3.93 1.44
C ALA A 90 1.97 -5.45 1.51
N THR A 91 2.07 -6.00 2.71
CA THR A 91 1.99 -7.45 2.91
C THR A 91 0.60 -7.96 2.52
N LEU A 92 -0.45 -7.29 2.99
CA LEU A 92 -1.81 -7.71 2.67
C LEU A 92 -2.08 -7.60 1.17
N ALA A 93 -1.70 -6.49 0.56
CA ALA A 93 -1.92 -6.30 -0.88
C ALA A 93 -1.22 -7.39 -1.68
N THR A 94 0.01 -7.73 -1.29
CA THR A 94 0.78 -8.75 -1.99
C THR A 94 0.15 -10.12 -1.85
N GLN A 95 -0.32 -10.47 -0.65
CA GLN A 95 -0.99 -11.74 -0.42
C GLN A 95 -2.24 -11.86 -1.27
N LEU A 96 -3.05 -10.81 -1.32
CA LEU A 96 -4.28 -10.84 -2.09
C LEU A 96 -3.98 -10.90 -3.60
N ALA A 97 -2.99 -10.16 -4.05
CA ALA A 97 -2.59 -10.20 -5.46
C ALA A 97 -2.13 -11.61 -5.86
N ALA A 98 -1.39 -12.28 -4.97
CA ALA A 98 -0.95 -13.65 -5.22
C ALA A 98 -2.12 -14.62 -5.33
N HIS A 99 -3.24 -14.31 -4.70
CA HIS A 99 -4.45 -15.12 -4.79
C HIS A 99 -5.35 -14.71 -5.95
N GLY A 100 -4.93 -13.77 -6.78
CA GLY A 100 -5.69 -13.36 -7.94
C GLY A 100 -6.73 -12.29 -7.69
N SER A 101 -6.70 -11.63 -6.53
CA SER A 101 -7.65 -10.57 -6.23
C SER A 101 -7.46 -9.38 -7.16
N SER A 102 -8.58 -8.77 -7.56
CA SER A 102 -8.51 -7.55 -8.37
C SER A 102 -8.01 -6.38 -7.52
N LEU A 103 -7.58 -5.32 -8.21
CA LEU A 103 -7.16 -4.10 -7.50
C LEU A 103 -8.30 -3.54 -6.65
N ASP A 104 -9.53 -3.55 -7.18
CA ASP A 104 -10.67 -3.07 -6.40
C ASP A 104 -10.90 -3.90 -5.14
N ALA A 105 -10.75 -5.22 -5.23
CA ALA A 105 -10.91 -6.08 -4.05
C ALA A 105 -9.80 -5.82 -3.04
N ILE A 106 -8.58 -5.58 -3.52
CA ILE A 106 -7.46 -5.26 -2.65
C ILE A 106 -7.70 -3.93 -1.93
N ARG A 107 -8.16 -2.93 -2.67
CA ARG A 107 -8.49 -1.63 -2.09
C ARG A 107 -9.53 -1.75 -0.99
N ARG A 108 -10.58 -2.54 -1.21
CA ARG A 108 -11.62 -2.74 -0.21
C ARG A 108 -11.07 -3.43 1.04
N ALA A 109 -10.22 -4.43 0.86
CA ALA A 109 -9.63 -5.13 2.00
C ALA A 109 -8.74 -4.19 2.83
N ILE A 110 -7.96 -3.36 2.14
CA ILE A 110 -7.12 -2.37 2.82
C ILE A 110 -8.00 -1.37 3.58
N ASP A 111 -9.07 -0.89 2.95
CA ASP A 111 -9.98 0.05 3.60
C ASP A 111 -10.58 -0.54 4.85
N GLN A 112 -11.00 -1.80 4.81
CA GLN A 112 -11.60 -2.45 5.96
C GLN A 112 -10.61 -2.63 7.10
N ARG A 113 -9.38 -2.96 6.77
CA ARG A 113 -8.38 -3.30 7.78
C ARG A 113 -7.71 -2.10 8.38
N PHE A 114 -7.42 -1.09 7.57
CA PHE A 114 -6.61 0.05 7.99
C PHE A 114 -7.39 1.36 8.01
N GLY A 115 -8.55 1.40 7.42
CA GLY A 115 -9.29 2.65 7.21
C GLY A 115 -10.23 3.04 8.34
N SER A 116 -10.42 2.22 9.36
CA SER A 116 -11.37 2.54 10.42
C SER A 116 -10.74 3.17 11.66
#